data_e100c0632c9776b91b7fa2e93477c572
#
_entry.id   e100c0632c9776b91b7fa2e93477c572
#
_cell.length_a   1.000
_cell.length_b   1.000
_cell.length_c   1.000
_cell.angle_alpha   90.00
_cell.angle_beta   90.00
_cell.angle_gamma   90.00
#
_symmetry.space_group_name_H-M   'P 1'
#
loop_
_entity.id
_entity.type
_entity.pdbx_description
1 polymer ?
#
loop_
_entity_poly.entity_id
_entity_poly.type
_entity_poly.pdbx_seq_one_letter_code
_entity_poly.pdbx_strand_id
1 'polypeptide(L)'
;MKIIGIDPGINKAGYGVLNENLKVLESGIFKSPLKLSFENKIKYLLQNFETLIENFSPDYISIEEIYVAKNVQVALKIGILIGGIIGISISRNVKFFLIPPREIKQLITGKGGATKQQVKFMVENLTNYYNFKSFEETDAVATAISAIFKLKENAILYKR
;
A
#
# COMPACT_ATOMS: atom_id res chain seq x y z
N MET A 1 2.51 8.31 14.92
CA MET A 1 2.50 8.32 13.45
C MET A 1 1.67 7.14 12.93
N LYS A 2 0.81 7.37 11.93
CA LYS A 2 0.04 6.33 11.24
C LYS A 2 0.39 6.34 9.75
N ILE A 3 0.45 5.16 9.15
CA ILE A 3 0.74 4.98 7.73
C ILE A 3 -0.29 4.05 7.12
N ILE A 4 -0.82 4.42 5.96
CA ILE A 4 -1.64 3.55 5.12
C ILE A 4 -0.76 3.02 3.99
N GLY A 5 -0.64 1.69 3.90
CA GLY A 5 -0.04 1.01 2.74
C GLY A 5 -1.13 0.55 1.77
N ILE A 6 -0.84 0.62 0.49
CA ILE A 6 -1.78 0.30 -0.58
C ILE A 6 -1.10 -0.58 -1.62
N ASP A 7 -1.73 -1.73 -1.92
CA ASP A 7 -1.47 -2.54 -3.12
C ASP A 7 -2.58 -2.24 -4.14
N PRO A 8 -2.31 -1.42 -5.20
CA PRO A 8 -3.35 -0.91 -6.06
C PRO A 8 -3.78 -1.93 -7.12
N GLY A 9 -5.07 -2.20 -7.18
CA GLY A 9 -5.68 -3.04 -8.20
C GLY A 9 -7.11 -2.63 -8.52
N ILE A 10 -7.52 -2.73 -9.80
CA ILE A 10 -8.84 -2.26 -10.26
C ILE A 10 -9.99 -3.12 -9.78
N ASN A 11 -9.78 -4.43 -9.66
CA ASN A 11 -10.81 -5.36 -9.19
C ASN A 11 -10.70 -5.62 -7.68
N LYS A 12 -9.47 -5.57 -7.17
CA LYS A 12 -9.15 -5.74 -5.75
C LYS A 12 -7.97 -4.84 -5.45
N ALA A 13 -8.11 -3.95 -4.49
CA ALA A 13 -7.03 -3.14 -3.96
C ALA A 13 -6.83 -3.49 -2.49
N GLY A 14 -5.60 -3.86 -2.12
CA GLY A 14 -5.23 -4.13 -0.74
C GLY A 14 -4.97 -2.83 0.02
N TYR A 15 -5.27 -2.83 1.32
CA TYR A 15 -4.87 -1.76 2.23
C TYR A 15 -4.42 -2.32 3.58
N GLY A 16 -3.51 -1.59 4.22
CA GLY A 16 -3.07 -1.86 5.59
C GLY A 16 -2.75 -0.58 6.32
N VAL A 17 -3.29 -0.41 7.51
CA VAL A 17 -3.07 0.76 8.38
C VAL A 17 -2.20 0.35 9.55
N LEU A 18 -1.04 0.96 9.69
CA LEU A 18 -0.07 0.66 10.74
C LEU A 18 0.30 1.91 11.53
N ASN A 19 0.71 1.69 12.78
CA ASN A 19 1.44 2.71 13.53
C ASN A 19 2.96 2.54 13.36
N GLU A 20 3.76 3.48 13.88
CA GLU A 20 5.24 3.47 13.81
C GLU A 20 5.90 2.25 14.48
N ASN A 21 5.19 1.53 15.32
CA ASN A 21 5.66 0.32 16.01
C ASN A 21 5.27 -0.96 15.26
N LEU A 22 4.88 -0.86 13.99
CA LEU A 22 4.44 -1.95 13.11
C LEU A 22 3.15 -2.66 13.58
N LYS A 23 2.41 -2.09 14.52
CA LYS A 23 1.11 -2.66 14.92
C LYS A 23 0.10 -2.42 13.81
N VAL A 24 -0.51 -3.48 13.30
CA VAL A 24 -1.63 -3.41 12.36
C VAL A 24 -2.86 -2.90 13.11
N LEU A 25 -3.37 -1.75 12.69
CA LEU A 25 -4.59 -1.13 13.24
C LEU A 25 -5.82 -1.63 12.46
N GLU A 26 -5.68 -1.73 11.15
CA GLU A 26 -6.66 -2.31 10.24
C GLU A 26 -5.97 -2.81 8.98
N SER A 27 -6.52 -3.83 8.33
CA SER A 27 -6.12 -4.29 7.01
C SER A 27 -7.28 -4.95 6.29
N GLY A 28 -7.25 -4.93 4.97
CA GLY A 28 -8.31 -5.52 4.17
C GLY A 28 -8.14 -5.31 2.67
N ILE A 29 -9.23 -5.58 1.94
CA ILE A 29 -9.33 -5.41 0.49
C ILE A 29 -10.59 -4.62 0.14
N PHE A 30 -10.44 -3.63 -0.74
CA PHE A 30 -11.57 -3.04 -1.46
C PHE A 30 -11.80 -3.83 -2.74
N LYS A 31 -12.91 -4.56 -2.79
CA LYS A 31 -13.29 -5.39 -3.93
C LYS A 31 -14.35 -4.68 -4.75
N SER A 32 -13.96 -4.12 -5.91
CA SER A 32 -14.93 -3.47 -6.78
C SER A 32 -15.89 -4.49 -7.41
N PRO A 33 -17.20 -4.18 -7.50
CA PRO A 33 -18.16 -5.07 -8.16
C PRO A 33 -17.78 -5.34 -9.62
N LEU A 34 -17.82 -6.62 -10.04
CA LEU A 34 -17.32 -7.04 -11.37
C LEU A 34 -18.08 -6.39 -12.53
N LYS A 35 -19.38 -6.15 -12.37
CA LYS A 35 -20.27 -5.60 -13.41
C LYS A 35 -20.12 -4.09 -13.63
N LEU A 36 -19.35 -3.38 -12.79
CA LEU A 36 -19.15 -1.95 -12.96
C LEU A 36 -18.26 -1.64 -14.16
N SER A 37 -18.56 -0.54 -14.84
CA SER A 37 -17.63 0.07 -15.83
C SER A 37 -16.32 0.46 -15.16
N PHE A 38 -15.27 0.66 -15.94
CA PHE A 38 -13.97 1.10 -15.40
C PHE A 38 -14.09 2.39 -14.59
N GLU A 39 -14.80 3.39 -15.11
CA GLU A 39 -15.06 4.66 -14.42
C GLU A 39 -15.71 4.45 -13.04
N ASN A 40 -16.76 3.64 -12.98
CA ASN A 40 -17.46 3.36 -11.73
C ASN A 40 -16.62 2.54 -10.75
N LYS A 41 -15.72 1.68 -11.23
CA LYS A 41 -14.73 0.99 -10.37
C LYS A 41 -13.75 1.97 -9.75
N ILE A 42 -13.22 2.91 -10.54
CA ILE A 42 -12.33 3.98 -10.04
C ILE A 42 -13.06 4.81 -8.99
N LYS A 43 -14.27 5.27 -9.29
CA LYS A 43 -15.09 6.03 -8.32
C LYS A 43 -15.28 5.25 -7.01
N TYR A 44 -15.68 3.98 -7.11
CA TYR A 44 -15.87 3.11 -5.94
C TYR A 44 -14.60 2.99 -5.10
N LEU A 45 -13.45 2.70 -5.74
CA LEU A 45 -12.18 2.53 -5.03
C LEU A 45 -11.71 3.83 -4.39
N LEU A 46 -11.78 4.96 -5.11
CA LEU A 46 -11.36 6.26 -4.57
C LEU A 46 -12.22 6.69 -3.39
N GLN A 47 -13.54 6.48 -3.42
CA GLN A 47 -14.43 6.77 -2.29
C GLN A 47 -14.07 5.92 -1.05
N ASN A 48 -13.74 4.64 -1.23
CA ASN A 48 -13.31 3.79 -0.12
C ASN A 48 -11.96 4.23 0.46
N PHE A 49 -10.99 4.59 -0.39
CA PHE A 49 -9.71 5.12 0.09
C PHE A 49 -9.88 6.48 0.78
N GLU A 50 -10.73 7.34 0.27
CA GLU A 50 -11.03 8.62 0.90
C GLU A 50 -11.63 8.43 2.29
N THR A 51 -12.60 7.53 2.44
CA THR A 51 -13.18 7.17 3.74
C THR A 51 -12.12 6.58 4.69
N LEU A 52 -11.23 5.72 4.18
CA LEU A 52 -10.14 5.16 4.98
C LEU A 52 -9.19 6.25 5.49
N ILE A 53 -8.82 7.20 4.63
CA ILE A 53 -7.97 8.33 4.97
C ILE A 53 -8.65 9.22 6.03
N GLU A 54 -9.96 9.48 5.89
CA GLU A 54 -10.74 10.24 6.88
C GLU A 54 -10.77 9.57 8.25
N ASN A 55 -11.07 8.27 8.27
CA ASN A 55 -11.21 7.52 9.52
C ASN A 55 -9.90 7.41 10.30
N PHE A 56 -8.78 7.27 9.62
CA PHE A 56 -7.49 7.05 10.28
C PHE A 56 -6.63 8.30 10.38
N SER A 57 -6.89 9.33 9.59
CA SER A 57 -6.07 10.56 9.53
C SER A 57 -4.58 10.23 9.51
N PRO A 58 -4.06 9.54 8.47
CA PRO A 58 -2.69 9.09 8.41
C PRO A 58 -1.71 10.25 8.20
N ASP A 59 -0.49 10.12 8.70
CA ASP A 59 0.60 11.04 8.42
C ASP A 59 1.19 10.80 7.02
N TYR A 60 1.14 9.53 6.56
CA TYR A 60 1.69 9.09 5.28
C TYR A 60 0.80 8.05 4.60
N ILE A 61 0.83 8.06 3.28
CA ILE A 61 0.30 7.01 2.42
C ILE A 61 1.47 6.41 1.64
N SER A 62 1.59 5.10 1.63
CA SER A 62 2.60 4.38 0.85
C SER A 62 1.89 3.50 -0.17
N ILE A 63 2.24 3.66 -1.44
CA ILE A 63 1.59 2.98 -2.55
C ILE A 63 2.64 2.14 -3.27
N GLU A 64 2.34 0.86 -3.53
CA GLU A 64 3.18 0.05 -4.39
C GLU A 64 3.13 0.59 -5.81
N GLU A 65 4.32 0.86 -6.38
CA GLU A 65 4.47 1.34 -7.74
C GLU A 65 4.22 0.22 -8.75
N ILE A 66 3.62 0.58 -9.89
CA ILE A 66 3.37 -0.41 -10.93
C ILE A 66 4.62 -0.62 -11.79
N TYR A 67 4.95 -1.88 -11.98
CA TYR A 67 5.93 -2.28 -12.99
C TYR A 67 5.26 -2.73 -14.29
N VAL A 68 5.52 -2.00 -15.37
CA VAL A 68 4.94 -2.31 -16.71
C VAL A 68 5.73 -3.44 -17.35
N ALA A 69 5.39 -4.71 -17.05
CA ALA A 69 6.11 -5.84 -17.62
C ALA A 69 5.35 -6.57 -18.75
N LYS A 70 4.01 -6.70 -18.70
CA LYS A 70 3.28 -7.60 -19.61
C LYS A 70 1.99 -7.02 -20.20
N ASN A 71 1.33 -6.07 -19.56
CA ASN A 71 0.06 -5.52 -20.03
C ASN A 71 -0.03 -4.02 -19.76
N VAL A 72 0.34 -3.24 -20.79
CA VAL A 72 0.36 -1.76 -20.72
C VAL A 72 -1.02 -1.19 -20.40
N GLN A 73 -2.10 -1.77 -20.94
CA GLN A 73 -3.46 -1.27 -20.68
C GLN A 73 -3.87 -1.44 -19.21
N VAL A 74 -3.51 -2.56 -18.59
CA VAL A 74 -3.77 -2.79 -17.16
C VAL A 74 -2.94 -1.81 -16.34
N ALA A 75 -1.66 -1.64 -16.67
CA ALA A 75 -0.79 -0.70 -15.98
C ALA A 75 -1.30 0.75 -16.04
N LEU A 76 -1.76 1.21 -17.21
CA LEU A 76 -2.38 2.53 -17.37
C LEU A 76 -3.62 2.70 -16.49
N LYS A 77 -4.50 1.70 -16.44
CA LYS A 77 -5.70 1.73 -15.60
C LYS A 77 -5.37 1.82 -14.11
N ILE A 78 -4.38 1.05 -13.65
CA ILE A 78 -3.93 1.13 -12.25
C ILE A 78 -3.23 2.47 -11.99
N GLY A 79 -2.44 2.99 -12.95
CA GLY A 79 -1.83 4.32 -12.87
C GLY A 79 -2.87 5.44 -12.67
N ILE A 80 -4.05 5.35 -13.31
CA ILE A 80 -5.17 6.27 -13.08
C ILE A 80 -5.67 6.19 -11.63
N LEU A 81 -5.80 4.98 -11.07
CA LEU A 81 -6.18 4.80 -9.66
C LEU A 81 -5.13 5.41 -8.72
N ILE A 82 -3.84 5.12 -8.96
CA ILE A 82 -2.74 5.70 -8.16
C ILE A 82 -2.77 7.22 -8.21
N GLY A 83 -2.93 7.81 -9.40
CA GLY A 83 -3.05 9.26 -9.57
C GLY A 83 -4.21 9.85 -8.78
N GLY A 84 -5.37 9.17 -8.77
CA GLY A 84 -6.52 9.56 -7.96
C GLY A 84 -6.22 9.51 -6.44
N ILE A 85 -5.56 8.46 -5.95
CA ILE A 85 -5.17 8.33 -4.53
C ILE A 85 -4.17 9.43 -4.15
N ILE A 86 -3.18 9.71 -5.02
CA ILE A 86 -2.22 10.82 -4.80
C ILE A 86 -2.95 12.16 -4.76
N GLY A 87 -3.91 12.40 -5.65
CA GLY A 87 -4.72 13.62 -5.66
C GLY A 87 -5.47 13.82 -4.35
N ILE A 88 -6.10 12.77 -3.81
CA ILE A 88 -6.76 12.79 -2.49
C ILE A 88 -5.73 13.08 -1.39
N SER A 89 -4.56 12.43 -1.43
CA SER A 89 -3.50 12.65 -0.43
C SER A 89 -3.04 14.10 -0.40
N ILE A 90 -2.79 14.69 -1.55
CA ILE A 90 -2.36 16.10 -1.69
C ILE A 90 -3.44 17.04 -1.16
N SER A 91 -4.71 16.85 -1.54
CA SER A 91 -5.82 17.70 -1.13
C SER A 91 -6.05 17.70 0.39
N ARG A 92 -5.59 16.64 1.08
CA ARG A 92 -5.70 16.46 2.53
C ARG A 92 -4.38 16.72 3.27
N ASN A 93 -3.36 17.25 2.58
CA ASN A 93 -2.01 17.49 3.13
C ASN A 93 -1.36 16.23 3.73
N VAL A 94 -1.69 15.05 3.22
CA VAL A 94 -1.06 13.77 3.60
C VAL A 94 0.14 13.51 2.68
N LYS A 95 1.30 13.25 3.23
CA LYS A 95 2.50 12.90 2.46
C LYS A 95 2.37 11.50 1.87
N PHE A 96 3.01 11.25 0.72
CA PHE A 96 2.96 9.94 0.10
C PHE A 96 4.33 9.44 -0.36
N PHE A 97 4.44 8.10 -0.48
CA PHE A 97 5.54 7.37 -1.09
C PHE A 97 5.01 6.54 -2.25
N LEU A 98 5.78 6.46 -3.33
CA LEU A 98 5.68 5.41 -4.33
C LEU A 98 6.89 4.52 -4.15
N ILE A 99 6.68 3.22 -3.91
CA ILE A 99 7.77 2.27 -3.63
C ILE A 99 7.70 1.12 -4.64
N PRO A 100 8.78 0.90 -5.42
CA PRO A 100 8.83 -0.20 -6.38
C PRO A 100 8.69 -1.58 -5.70
N PRO A 101 8.02 -2.55 -6.32
CA PRO A 101 7.80 -3.90 -5.76
C PRO A 101 9.11 -4.60 -5.35
N ARG A 102 10.17 -4.42 -6.12
CA ARG A 102 11.49 -5.00 -5.81
C ARG A 102 12.11 -4.39 -4.56
N GLU A 103 11.92 -3.09 -4.36
CA GLU A 103 12.39 -2.38 -3.17
C GLU A 103 11.61 -2.81 -1.93
N ILE A 104 10.28 -2.95 -2.02
CA ILE A 104 9.44 -3.48 -0.94
C ILE A 104 9.97 -4.86 -0.51
N LYS A 105 10.17 -5.77 -1.47
CA LYS A 105 10.72 -7.11 -1.17
C LYS A 105 12.08 -7.03 -0.50
N GLN A 106 12.97 -6.17 -0.99
CA GLN A 106 14.30 -5.96 -0.41
C GLN A 106 14.24 -5.47 1.03
N LEU A 107 13.39 -4.49 1.32
CA LEU A 107 13.24 -3.93 2.66
C LEU A 107 12.62 -4.94 3.65
N ILE A 108 11.65 -5.74 3.19
CA ILE A 108 10.94 -6.70 4.05
C ILE A 108 11.75 -7.97 4.30
N THR A 109 12.41 -8.51 3.26
CA THR A 109 13.01 -9.86 3.32
C THR A 109 14.54 -9.87 3.18
N GLY A 110 15.15 -8.72 2.89
CA GLY A 110 16.56 -8.62 2.52
C GLY A 110 16.86 -9.07 1.06
N LYS A 111 15.84 -9.51 0.28
CA LYS A 111 16.01 -10.03 -1.08
C LYS A 111 14.94 -9.48 -2.02
N GLY A 112 15.33 -8.67 -3.01
CA GLY A 112 14.40 -8.10 -3.99
C GLY A 112 13.69 -9.12 -4.90
N GLY A 113 14.16 -10.36 -4.95
CA GLY A 113 13.55 -11.49 -5.68
C GLY A 113 12.69 -12.41 -4.81
N ALA A 114 12.34 -12.02 -3.59
CA ALA A 114 11.55 -12.84 -2.68
C ALA A 114 10.17 -13.21 -3.26
N THR A 115 9.70 -14.42 -2.93
CA THR A 115 8.36 -14.87 -3.29
C THR A 115 7.30 -14.21 -2.43
N LYS A 116 6.02 -14.23 -2.86
CA LYS A 116 4.90 -13.70 -2.07
C LYS A 116 4.77 -14.39 -0.71
N GLN A 117 5.04 -15.69 -0.64
CA GLN A 117 5.02 -16.46 0.61
C GLN A 117 6.11 -16.00 1.58
N GLN A 118 7.31 -15.73 1.08
CA GLN A 118 8.41 -15.19 1.90
C GLN A 118 8.09 -13.79 2.42
N VAL A 119 7.50 -12.92 1.58
CA VAL A 119 7.05 -11.59 2.02
C VAL A 119 5.97 -11.73 3.10
N LYS A 120 4.94 -12.57 2.88
CA LYS A 120 3.89 -12.81 3.85
C LYS A 120 4.45 -13.28 5.19
N PHE A 121 5.32 -14.28 5.18
CA PHE A 121 5.97 -14.80 6.39
C PHE A 121 6.70 -13.69 7.18
N MET A 122 7.46 -12.84 6.48
CA MET A 122 8.17 -11.73 7.13
C MET A 122 7.22 -10.67 7.68
N VAL A 123 6.17 -10.31 6.93
CA VAL A 123 5.16 -9.34 7.38
C VAL A 123 4.45 -9.84 8.64
N GLU A 124 4.04 -11.12 8.68
CA GLU A 124 3.41 -11.74 9.84
C GLU A 124 4.32 -11.67 11.09
N ASN A 125 5.61 -11.98 10.93
CA ASN A 125 6.57 -11.92 12.03
C ASN A 125 6.91 -10.48 12.47
N LEU A 126 7.03 -9.54 11.54
CA LEU A 126 7.33 -8.14 11.86
C LEU A 126 6.17 -7.44 12.59
N THR A 127 4.95 -7.82 12.28
CA THR A 127 3.74 -7.20 12.84
C THR A 127 3.15 -7.98 14.00
N ASN A 128 3.56 -9.25 14.23
CA ASN A 128 2.88 -10.21 15.09
C ASN A 128 1.38 -10.37 14.77
N TYR A 129 1.01 -10.21 13.49
CA TYR A 129 -0.36 -10.32 13.00
C TYR A 129 -0.46 -11.41 11.94
N TYR A 130 -1.30 -12.44 12.18
CA TYR A 130 -1.36 -13.67 11.38
C TYR A 130 -2.71 -13.88 10.69
N ASN A 131 -3.64 -12.91 10.79
CA ASN A 131 -5.00 -13.08 10.29
C ASN A 131 -5.23 -12.49 8.90
N PHE A 132 -4.18 -12.35 8.08
CA PHE A 132 -4.31 -11.88 6.70
C PHE A 132 -5.10 -12.88 5.84
N LYS A 133 -6.13 -12.38 5.15
CA LYS A 133 -7.05 -13.18 4.34
C LYS A 133 -6.63 -13.29 2.88
N SER A 134 -5.69 -12.46 2.42
CA SER A 134 -5.23 -12.44 1.04
C SER A 134 -3.79 -11.93 0.91
N PHE A 135 -3.19 -12.16 -0.25
CA PHE A 135 -1.87 -11.60 -0.55
C PHE A 135 -1.92 -10.08 -0.79
N GLU A 136 -2.99 -9.57 -1.40
CA GLU A 136 -3.18 -8.13 -1.62
C GLU A 136 -3.15 -7.36 -0.29
N GLU A 137 -3.77 -7.92 0.75
CA GLU A 137 -3.76 -7.37 2.10
C GLU A 137 -2.34 -7.37 2.69
N THR A 138 -1.62 -8.49 2.53
CA THR A 138 -0.24 -8.63 3.01
C THR A 138 0.71 -7.72 2.24
N ASP A 139 0.57 -7.61 0.92
CA ASP A 139 1.39 -6.77 0.06
C ASP A 139 1.19 -5.28 0.42
N ALA A 140 -0.05 -4.86 0.72
CA ALA A 140 -0.34 -3.53 1.22
C ALA A 140 0.31 -3.24 2.59
N VAL A 141 0.27 -4.19 3.53
CA VAL A 141 0.94 -4.05 4.82
C VAL A 141 2.46 -4.00 4.64
N ALA A 142 3.03 -4.82 3.74
CA ALA A 142 4.46 -4.76 3.38
C ALA A 142 4.86 -3.37 2.86
N THR A 143 4.00 -2.76 2.06
CA THR A 143 4.19 -1.41 1.52
C THR A 143 4.21 -0.35 2.65
N ALA A 144 3.33 -0.45 3.65
CA ALA A 144 3.35 0.42 4.83
C ALA A 144 4.62 0.24 5.68
N ILE A 145 5.04 -1.01 5.95
CA ILE A 145 6.27 -1.32 6.69
C ILE A 145 7.48 -0.73 5.98
N SER A 146 7.54 -0.86 4.64
CA SER A 146 8.64 -0.32 3.83
C SER A 146 8.77 1.20 3.99
N ALA A 147 7.65 1.94 4.01
CA ALA A 147 7.68 3.38 4.27
C ALA A 147 8.17 3.70 5.69
N ILE A 148 7.77 2.92 6.71
CA ILE A 148 8.27 3.09 8.08
C ILE A 148 9.79 2.90 8.15
N PHE A 149 10.33 1.90 7.47
CA PHE A 149 11.77 1.66 7.43
C PHE A 149 12.53 2.79 6.74
N LYS A 150 12.03 3.28 5.59
CA LYS A 150 12.61 4.45 4.90
C LYS A 150 12.60 5.71 5.76
N LEU A 151 11.53 5.96 6.50
CA LEU A 151 11.45 7.11 7.41
C LEU A 151 12.44 7.00 8.57
N LYS A 152 12.62 5.81 9.15
CA LYS A 152 13.60 5.57 10.21
C LYS A 152 15.03 5.71 9.73
N GLU A 153 15.35 5.20 8.54
CA GLU A 153 16.67 5.34 7.91
C GLU A 153 17.02 6.81 7.67
N ASN A 154 16.11 7.58 7.09
CA ASN A 154 16.30 9.01 6.89
C ASN A 154 16.52 9.76 8.22
N ALA A 155 15.74 9.42 9.25
CA ALA A 155 15.89 10.05 10.57
C ALA A 155 17.27 9.81 11.21
N ILE A 156 17.91 8.68 10.91
CA ILE A 156 19.27 8.36 11.38
C ILE A 156 20.32 9.18 10.62
N LEU A 157 20.15 9.34 9.29
CA LEU A 157 21.08 10.08 8.43
C LEU A 157 21.10 11.59 8.74
N TYR A 158 19.96 12.18 9.14
CA TYR A 158 19.86 13.60 9.47
C TYR A 158 20.24 13.94 10.93
N LYS A 159 20.55 12.95 11.77
CA LYS A 159 21.04 13.16 13.14
C LYS A 159 22.58 13.20 13.24
N ARG A 160 23.28 13.10 12.12
CA ARG A 160 24.73 13.25 12.02
C ARG A 160 25.08 14.63 11.45
#